data_137d9084bbe8597258e7465b36c4dce5
#
_entry.id   137d9084bbe8597258e7465b36c4dce5
#
_cell.length_a   1.000
_cell.length_b   1.000
_cell.length_c   1.000
_cell.angle_alpha   90.00
_cell.angle_beta   90.00
_cell.angle_gamma   90.00
#
_symmetry.space_group_name_H-M   'P 1'
#
loop_
_entity.id
_entity.type
_entity.pdbx_description
1 polymer ?
#
loop_
_entity_poly.entity_id
_entity_poly.type
_entity_poly.pdbx_seq_one_letter_code
_entity_poly.pdbx_strand_id
1 'polypeptide(L)'
;PLVEDVIREYLGYQVDYGTHTELFSGNQTRELFLSERPVISVTSVTEDGNTLTYGNQEDFLWYENGRIRRIGSRWSFANPDNISVTYTAGYDTGGGYGIALPRAFKVATARASARVLEASLVLSAQQEPGEIRAQTSTLASNFTAADSESLGDYSIQYVGNIGMNSVSILSAADLQLLGKYQKKFFL
;
A
#
# COMPACT_ATOMS: atom_id res chain seq x y z
N PRO A 1 12.14 -5.10 -0.58
CA PRO A 1 12.16 -4.44 -1.87
C PRO A 1 10.98 -4.87 -2.73
N LEU A 2 11.12 -5.84 -3.69
CA LEU A 2 10.07 -6.15 -4.68
C LEU A 2 8.71 -6.49 -4.07
N VAL A 3 8.64 -7.37 -3.08
CA VAL A 3 7.41 -7.80 -2.41
C VAL A 3 6.76 -6.65 -1.64
N GLU A 4 7.56 -5.85 -0.98
CA GLU A 4 7.10 -4.67 -0.22
C GLU A 4 6.49 -3.62 -1.15
N ASP A 5 7.13 -3.38 -2.30
CA ASP A 5 6.64 -2.42 -3.30
C ASP A 5 5.28 -2.86 -3.87
N VAL A 6 5.10 -4.15 -4.16
CA VAL A 6 3.82 -4.71 -4.63
C VAL A 6 2.73 -4.61 -3.56
N ILE A 7 3.07 -4.88 -2.29
CA ILE A 7 2.11 -4.72 -1.19
C ILE A 7 1.73 -3.26 -1.01
N ARG A 8 2.69 -2.34 -1.07
CA ARG A 8 2.45 -0.89 -0.96
C ARG A 8 1.55 -0.39 -2.10
N GLU A 9 1.82 -0.82 -3.33
CA GLU A 9 1.00 -0.48 -4.49
C GLU A 9 -0.45 -0.97 -4.32
N TYR A 10 -0.63 -2.21 -3.86
CA TYR A 10 -1.96 -2.77 -3.59
C TYR A 10 -2.72 -2.02 -2.49
N LEU A 11 -2.05 -1.64 -1.43
CA LEU A 11 -2.66 -0.91 -0.29
C LEU A 11 -2.99 0.54 -0.64
N GLY A 12 -2.19 1.19 -1.49
CA GLY A 12 -2.30 2.59 -1.87
C GLY A 12 -1.77 3.58 -0.82
N TYR A 13 -0.93 3.12 0.14
CA TYR A 13 -0.26 3.96 1.13
C TYR A 13 1.04 3.31 1.63
N GLN A 14 1.88 4.08 2.33
CA GLN A 14 3.12 3.56 2.92
C GLN A 14 2.82 2.81 4.22
N VAL A 15 3.43 1.63 4.37
CA VAL A 15 3.23 0.77 5.54
C VAL A 15 4.14 1.20 6.69
N ASP A 16 5.34 1.68 6.38
CA ASP A 16 6.38 2.00 7.35
C ASP A 16 6.01 3.24 8.16
N TYR A 17 6.37 3.21 9.46
CA TYR A 17 6.26 4.37 10.33
C TYR A 17 7.09 5.54 9.82
N GLY A 18 6.48 6.72 9.72
CA GLY A 18 7.14 7.93 9.27
C GLY A 18 6.36 9.20 9.56
N THR A 19 7.05 10.33 9.41
CA THR A 19 6.44 11.66 9.47
C THR A 19 6.14 12.14 8.06
N HIS A 20 4.92 12.61 7.85
CA HIS A 20 4.41 13.06 6.56
C HIS A 20 3.89 14.49 6.69
N THR A 21 4.04 15.25 5.62
CA THR A 21 3.40 16.55 5.46
C THR A 21 2.63 16.55 4.16
N GLU A 22 1.32 16.77 4.25
CA GLU A 22 0.44 16.83 3.10
C GLU A 22 -0.21 18.21 2.97
N LEU A 23 -0.36 18.65 1.73
CA LEU A 23 -1.06 19.87 1.39
C LEU A 23 -2.43 19.53 0.80
N PHE A 24 -3.44 20.26 1.21
CA PHE A 24 -4.81 20.10 0.74
C PHE A 24 -5.38 21.44 0.33
N SER A 25 -6.19 21.39 -0.71
CA SER A 25 -7.09 22.49 -1.04
C SER A 25 -8.41 22.28 -0.30
N GLY A 26 -8.86 23.26 0.44
CA GLY A 26 -10.13 23.18 1.14
C GLY A 26 -11.31 23.02 0.16
N ASN A 27 -12.28 22.21 0.51
CA ASN A 27 -13.38 21.81 -0.37
C ASN A 27 -14.78 22.15 0.21
N GLN A 28 -14.82 23.03 1.21
CA GLN A 28 -16.04 23.40 1.93
C GLN A 28 -16.75 22.23 2.65
N THR A 29 -16.09 21.11 2.80
CA THR A 29 -16.55 20.02 3.67
C THR A 29 -16.01 20.21 5.09
N ARG A 30 -16.47 19.38 6.02
CA ARG A 30 -15.89 19.33 7.38
C ARG A 30 -14.79 18.30 7.51
N GLU A 31 -14.58 17.46 6.51
CA GLU A 31 -13.69 16.30 6.59
C GLU A 31 -12.62 16.35 5.51
N LEU A 32 -11.38 16.02 5.90
CA LEU A 32 -10.26 15.73 5.06
C LEU A 32 -9.77 14.32 5.37
N PHE A 33 -9.14 13.69 4.38
CA PHE A 33 -8.60 12.34 4.52
C PHE A 33 -7.13 12.33 4.16
N LEU A 34 -6.30 11.99 5.14
CA LEU A 34 -4.87 11.82 4.98
C LEU A 34 -4.57 10.59 4.12
N SER A 35 -3.45 10.64 3.41
CA SER A 35 -3.02 9.56 2.53
C SER A 35 -2.47 8.38 3.31
N GLU A 36 -1.66 8.63 4.33
CA GLU A 36 -0.97 7.57 5.07
C GLU A 36 -1.74 7.15 6.33
N ARG A 37 -1.69 5.86 6.66
CA ARG A 37 -2.45 5.24 7.78
C ARG A 37 -1.72 4.01 8.33
N PRO A 38 -2.03 3.62 9.58
CA PRO A 38 -2.84 4.33 10.57
C PRO A 38 -2.16 5.61 11.02
N VAL A 39 -2.94 6.64 11.33
CA VAL A 39 -2.40 7.88 11.91
C VAL A 39 -2.15 7.66 13.39
N ILE A 40 -0.97 8.03 13.85
CA ILE A 40 -0.53 7.85 15.24
C ILE A 40 -0.62 9.15 16.01
N SER A 41 -0.20 10.25 15.36
CA SER A 41 -0.34 11.58 15.93
C SER A 41 -0.39 12.64 14.83
N VAL A 42 -1.04 13.75 15.10
CA VAL A 42 -1.00 14.96 14.26
C VAL A 42 -0.21 16.01 14.99
N THR A 43 0.90 16.44 14.38
CA THR A 43 1.82 17.41 14.97
C THR A 43 1.33 18.84 14.79
N SER A 44 0.87 19.16 13.59
CA SER A 44 0.33 20.49 13.26
C SER A 44 -0.66 20.45 12.13
N VAL A 45 -1.65 21.32 12.21
CA VAL A 45 -2.57 21.63 11.11
C VAL A 45 -2.60 23.14 10.95
N THR A 46 -2.38 23.61 9.72
CA THR A 46 -2.50 25.03 9.39
C THR A 46 -3.55 25.21 8.29
N GLU A 47 -4.33 26.26 8.38
CA GLU A 47 -5.32 26.64 7.37
C GLU A 47 -5.16 28.15 7.06
N ASP A 48 -4.96 28.49 5.82
CA ASP A 48 -4.68 29.87 5.37
C ASP A 48 -3.56 30.56 6.20
N GLY A 49 -2.51 29.79 6.54
CA GLY A 49 -1.38 30.26 7.35
C GLY A 49 -1.63 30.30 8.86
N ASN A 50 -2.83 30.04 9.33
CA ASN A 50 -3.16 30.02 10.76
C ASN A 50 -3.04 28.59 11.32
N THR A 51 -2.34 28.45 12.45
CA THR A 51 -2.24 27.17 13.14
C THR A 51 -3.53 26.87 13.89
N LEU A 52 -4.05 25.66 13.72
CA LEU A 52 -5.28 25.18 14.34
C LEU A 52 -4.98 24.37 15.60
N THR A 53 -5.91 24.42 16.55
CA THR A 53 -5.81 23.72 17.84
C THR A 53 -6.62 22.42 17.81
N TYR A 54 -6.02 21.33 18.30
CA TYR A 54 -6.68 20.04 18.45
C TYR A 54 -7.57 19.99 19.70
N GLY A 55 -8.83 19.55 19.54
CA GLY A 55 -9.72 19.30 20.68
C GLY A 55 -11.20 19.31 20.33
N ASN A 56 -12.02 18.70 21.19
CA ASN A 56 -13.47 18.59 20.97
C ASN A 56 -14.24 19.92 20.90
N GLN A 57 -13.72 20.96 21.55
CA GLN A 57 -14.28 22.31 21.54
C GLN A 57 -13.37 23.33 20.86
N GLU A 58 -12.35 22.83 20.22
CA GLU A 58 -11.32 23.57 19.50
C GLU A 58 -11.56 23.53 17.99
N ASP A 59 -10.50 23.61 17.22
CA ASP A 59 -10.59 23.76 15.76
C ASP A 59 -10.81 22.47 15.02
N PHE A 60 -10.20 21.36 15.46
CA PHE A 60 -10.30 20.09 14.74
C PHE A 60 -10.12 18.85 15.62
N LEU A 61 -10.60 17.72 15.09
CA LEU A 61 -10.33 16.37 15.59
C LEU A 61 -9.68 15.55 14.50
N TRP A 62 -8.83 14.60 14.89
CA TRP A 62 -8.29 13.60 13.99
C TRP A 62 -8.58 12.19 14.51
N TYR A 63 -8.52 11.21 13.60
CA TYR A 63 -8.83 9.81 13.88
C TYR A 63 -7.75 8.91 13.26
N GLU A 64 -7.50 7.77 13.86
CA GLU A 64 -6.50 6.79 13.43
C GLU A 64 -6.69 6.35 11.94
N ASN A 65 -7.92 6.36 11.46
CA ASN A 65 -8.23 6.03 10.07
C ASN A 65 -7.84 7.13 9.05
N GLY A 66 -7.13 8.17 9.48
CA GLY A 66 -6.66 9.26 8.63
C GLY A 66 -7.70 10.37 8.40
N ARG A 67 -8.85 10.33 9.06
CA ARG A 67 -9.85 11.38 8.94
C ARG A 67 -9.51 12.55 9.85
N ILE A 68 -9.53 13.77 9.31
CA ILE A 68 -9.48 15.03 10.08
C ILE A 68 -10.81 15.74 9.91
N ARG A 69 -11.43 16.12 11.02
CA ARG A 69 -12.71 16.80 11.06
C ARG A 69 -12.60 18.20 11.63
N ARG A 70 -13.03 19.20 10.87
CA ARG A 70 -13.12 20.59 11.30
C ARG A 70 -14.32 20.77 12.26
N ILE A 71 -14.10 21.46 13.37
CA ILE A 71 -15.12 21.76 14.39
C ILE A 71 -15.63 23.20 14.18
N GLY A 72 -16.92 23.40 14.31
CA GLY A 72 -17.56 24.72 14.22
C GLY A 72 -17.63 25.33 12.82
N SER A 73 -16.71 24.97 11.92
CA SER A 73 -16.61 25.51 10.56
C SER A 73 -16.43 24.41 9.52
N ARG A 74 -16.16 24.83 8.28
CA ARG A 74 -15.78 23.98 7.16
C ARG A 74 -14.40 24.39 6.70
N TRP A 75 -13.66 23.49 6.03
CA TRP A 75 -12.39 23.79 5.43
C TRP A 75 -12.52 24.89 4.37
N SER A 76 -11.73 25.95 4.52
CA SER A 76 -11.77 27.14 3.66
C SER A 76 -11.42 26.79 2.23
N PHE A 77 -12.13 27.35 1.27
CA PHE A 77 -11.86 27.25 -0.17
C PHE A 77 -11.20 28.54 -0.69
N ALA A 78 -10.29 29.10 0.08
CA ALA A 78 -9.71 30.42 -0.27
C ALA A 78 -8.66 30.30 -1.39
N ASN A 79 -7.73 29.34 -1.28
CA ASN A 79 -6.62 29.16 -2.22
C ASN A 79 -6.30 27.68 -2.41
N PRO A 80 -5.66 27.28 -3.52
CA PRO A 80 -5.07 25.96 -3.65
C PRO A 80 -4.03 25.73 -2.54
N ASP A 81 -3.96 24.50 -2.04
CA ASP A 81 -3.00 24.04 -1.04
C ASP A 81 -2.94 24.91 0.24
N ASN A 82 -4.08 25.48 0.60
CA ASN A 82 -4.21 26.37 1.74
C ASN A 82 -4.24 25.65 3.11
N ILE A 83 -4.28 24.33 3.13
CA ILE A 83 -4.25 23.51 4.33
C ILE A 83 -3.00 22.65 4.32
N SER A 84 -2.19 22.76 5.38
CA SER A 84 -1.02 21.90 5.58
C SER A 84 -1.20 21.06 6.83
N VAL A 85 -0.97 19.75 6.72
CA VAL A 85 -1.07 18.80 7.83
C VAL A 85 0.23 18.05 7.97
N THR A 86 0.88 18.17 9.13
CA THR A 86 2.06 17.37 9.51
C THR A 86 1.64 16.35 10.55
N TYR A 87 1.92 15.08 10.27
CA TYR A 87 1.47 13.97 11.11
C TYR A 87 2.44 12.79 11.04
N THR A 88 2.33 11.87 11.99
CA THR A 88 3.02 10.57 11.94
C THR A 88 2.01 9.47 11.69
N ALA A 89 2.37 8.55 10.81
CA ALA A 89 1.53 7.42 10.44
C ALA A 89 2.39 6.18 10.17
N GLY A 90 1.74 5.02 10.07
CA GLY A 90 2.35 3.76 9.68
C GLY A 90 2.47 2.76 10.82
N TYR A 91 2.99 1.58 10.47
CA TYR A 91 3.19 0.47 11.39
C TYR A 91 4.65 0.32 11.79
N ASP A 92 4.88 -0.24 12.97
CA ASP A 92 6.22 -0.63 13.40
C ASP A 92 6.70 -1.85 12.58
N THR A 93 7.67 -1.60 11.71
CA THR A 93 8.32 -2.61 10.89
C THR A 93 9.64 -3.12 11.48
N GLY A 94 9.97 -2.72 12.73
CA GLY A 94 11.15 -3.18 13.46
C GLY A 94 11.92 -2.08 14.21
N GLY A 95 11.47 -0.83 14.15
CA GLY A 95 12.10 0.30 14.85
C GLY A 95 11.59 0.54 16.28
N GLY A 96 10.57 -0.17 16.72
CA GLY A 96 9.94 0.01 18.03
C GLY A 96 9.05 1.25 18.12
N TYR A 97 8.71 1.85 16.99
CA TYR A 97 7.85 3.04 16.89
C TYR A 97 6.59 2.72 16.10
N GLY A 98 5.48 3.30 16.49
CA GLY A 98 4.22 3.14 15.79
C GLY A 98 3.33 2.00 16.32
N ILE A 99 2.34 1.64 15.51
CA ILE A 99 1.40 0.56 15.81
C ILE A 99 2.01 -0.76 15.32
N ALA A 100 1.90 -1.82 16.12
CA ALA A 100 2.45 -3.12 15.75
C ALA A 100 1.90 -3.61 14.39
N LEU A 101 2.80 -4.07 13.52
CA LEU A 101 2.44 -4.55 12.20
C LEU A 101 1.46 -5.75 12.29
N PRO A 102 0.27 -5.66 11.70
CA PRO A 102 -0.72 -6.72 11.73
C PRO A 102 -0.18 -8.04 11.18
N ARG A 103 -0.60 -9.16 11.78
CA ARG A 103 -0.16 -10.51 11.35
C ARG A 103 -0.44 -10.76 9.87
N ALA A 104 -1.52 -10.19 9.33
CA ALA A 104 -1.89 -10.34 7.92
C ALA A 104 -0.77 -9.89 6.98
N PHE A 105 -0.11 -8.76 7.26
CA PHE A 105 1.04 -8.27 6.50
C PHE A 105 2.21 -9.25 6.55
N LYS A 106 2.56 -9.71 7.76
CA LYS A 106 3.67 -10.65 7.95
C LYS A 106 3.45 -11.95 7.17
N VAL A 107 2.21 -12.48 7.20
CA VAL A 107 1.86 -13.71 6.47
C VAL A 107 1.87 -13.48 4.97
N ALA A 108 1.29 -12.39 4.47
CA ALA A 108 1.27 -12.08 3.05
C ALA A 108 2.69 -11.88 2.51
N THR A 109 3.53 -11.11 3.22
CA THR A 109 4.93 -10.87 2.85
C THR A 109 5.73 -12.18 2.82
N ALA A 110 5.60 -13.03 3.84
CA ALA A 110 6.32 -14.31 3.90
C ALA A 110 5.92 -15.24 2.74
N ARG A 111 4.64 -15.36 2.45
CA ARG A 111 4.14 -16.17 1.32
C ARG A 111 4.59 -15.63 -0.04
N ALA A 112 4.49 -14.32 -0.22
CA ALA A 112 4.94 -13.67 -1.45
C ALA A 112 6.44 -13.83 -1.66
N SER A 113 7.24 -13.66 -0.60
CA SER A 113 8.70 -13.86 -0.65
C SER A 113 9.07 -15.31 -0.97
N ALA A 114 8.37 -16.30 -0.41
CA ALA A 114 8.57 -17.70 -0.72
C ALA A 114 8.34 -18.00 -2.21
N ARG A 115 7.26 -17.48 -2.80
CA ARG A 115 6.96 -17.65 -4.25
C ARG A 115 8.02 -17.02 -5.14
N VAL A 116 8.50 -15.82 -4.79
CA VAL A 116 9.58 -15.16 -5.54
C VAL A 116 10.86 -15.99 -5.48
N LEU A 117 11.19 -16.53 -4.29
CA LEU A 117 12.35 -17.38 -4.11
C LEU A 117 12.24 -18.70 -4.90
N GLU A 118 11.11 -19.39 -4.82
CA GLU A 118 10.83 -20.61 -5.59
C GLU A 118 10.98 -20.37 -7.09
N ALA A 119 10.39 -19.30 -7.61
CA ALA A 119 10.53 -18.92 -9.01
C ALA A 119 11.98 -18.66 -9.39
N SER A 120 12.77 -18.01 -8.55
CA SER A 120 14.20 -17.74 -8.80
C SER A 120 15.05 -19.00 -8.77
N LEU A 121 14.74 -19.96 -7.89
CA LEU A 121 15.44 -21.24 -7.81
C LEU A 121 15.16 -22.12 -9.04
N VAL A 122 13.91 -22.16 -9.51
CA VAL A 122 13.57 -22.88 -10.75
C VAL A 122 14.33 -22.31 -11.95
N LEU A 123 14.39 -20.98 -12.07
CA LEU A 123 15.15 -20.33 -13.13
C LEU A 123 16.67 -20.63 -13.04
N SER A 124 17.25 -20.63 -11.84
CA SER A 124 18.67 -20.92 -11.66
C SER A 124 19.02 -22.39 -11.86
N ALA A 125 18.14 -23.32 -11.49
CA ALA A 125 18.36 -24.76 -11.69
C ALA A 125 18.31 -25.17 -13.19
N GLN A 126 17.76 -24.33 -14.06
CA GLN A 126 17.71 -24.55 -15.51
C GLN A 126 18.92 -23.94 -16.26
N GLN A 127 19.81 -23.26 -15.57
CA GLN A 127 21.04 -22.70 -16.15
C GLN A 127 22.18 -23.70 -16.13
N GLU A 128 22.10 -24.79 -16.92
CA GLU A 128 23.28 -25.53 -17.30
C GLU A 128 24.06 -24.77 -18.40
N PRO A 129 25.40 -24.64 -18.29
CA PRO A 129 26.18 -23.88 -19.27
C PRO A 129 26.21 -24.61 -20.62
N GLY A 130 25.37 -24.21 -21.55
CA GLY A 130 25.39 -24.69 -22.92
C GLY A 130 24.07 -24.87 -23.63
N GLU A 131 22.92 -24.95 -22.92
CA GLU A 131 21.60 -25.21 -23.52
C GLU A 131 20.60 -24.05 -23.43
N ILE A 132 21.08 -22.87 -23.19
CA ILE A 132 20.24 -21.67 -22.84
C ILE A 132 19.23 -21.26 -23.93
N ARG A 133 19.40 -21.68 -25.19
CA ARG A 133 18.55 -21.20 -26.29
C ARG A 133 17.29 -22.01 -26.57
N ALA A 134 17.25 -23.28 -26.21
CA ALA A 134 16.10 -24.13 -26.56
C ALA A 134 15.02 -24.18 -25.45
N GLN A 135 15.43 -24.10 -24.17
CA GLN A 135 14.51 -24.25 -23.06
C GLN A 135 13.78 -22.96 -22.68
N THR A 136 14.38 -21.79 -22.88
CA THR A 136 13.67 -20.51 -22.69
C THR A 136 12.49 -20.33 -23.62
N SER A 137 12.54 -20.89 -24.84
CA SER A 137 11.40 -20.85 -25.76
C SER A 137 10.29 -21.83 -25.36
N THR A 138 10.64 -22.98 -24.77
CA THR A 138 9.66 -23.99 -24.34
C THR A 138 8.97 -23.59 -23.05
N LEU A 139 9.70 -22.96 -22.10
CA LEU A 139 9.09 -22.41 -20.89
C LEU A 139 8.21 -21.19 -21.20
N ALA A 140 8.66 -20.29 -22.07
CA ALA A 140 7.85 -19.17 -22.51
C ALA A 140 6.57 -19.63 -23.23
N SER A 141 6.63 -20.71 -24.03
CA SER A 141 5.46 -21.27 -24.71
C SER A 141 4.51 -22.00 -23.75
N ASN A 142 5.02 -22.64 -22.70
CA ASN A 142 4.17 -23.29 -21.70
C ASN A 142 3.48 -22.28 -20.77
N PHE A 143 4.13 -21.14 -20.50
CA PHE A 143 3.52 -20.06 -19.70
C PHE A 143 2.51 -19.22 -20.49
N THR A 144 2.58 -19.20 -21.83
CA THR A 144 1.60 -18.48 -22.67
C THR A 144 0.36 -19.30 -23.01
N ALA A 145 0.34 -20.61 -22.70
CA ALA A 145 -0.77 -21.50 -23.03
C ALA A 145 -1.86 -21.60 -21.96
N ALA A 146 -1.63 -21.08 -20.75
CA ALA A 146 -2.61 -21.09 -19.67
C ALA A 146 -2.91 -19.66 -19.24
N ASP A 147 -4.12 -19.18 -19.51
CA ASP A 147 -4.60 -17.89 -19.00
C ASP A 147 -4.77 -17.91 -17.46
N SER A 148 -4.90 -19.07 -16.88
CA SER A 148 -4.97 -19.29 -15.44
C SER A 148 -4.74 -20.75 -15.08
N GLU A 149 -4.00 -21.02 -14.02
CA GLU A 149 -3.94 -22.33 -13.37
C GLU A 149 -4.57 -22.26 -11.98
N SER A 150 -5.43 -23.22 -11.66
CA SER A 150 -6.05 -23.37 -10.37
C SER A 150 -5.63 -24.70 -9.75
N LEU A 151 -4.93 -24.64 -8.63
CA LEU A 151 -4.59 -25.80 -7.81
C LEU A 151 -5.22 -25.64 -6.42
N GLY A 152 -6.46 -26.13 -6.26
CA GLY A 152 -7.23 -25.92 -5.05
C GLY A 152 -7.56 -24.43 -4.83
N ASP A 153 -7.18 -23.88 -3.69
CA ASP A 153 -7.42 -22.46 -3.34
C ASP A 153 -6.44 -21.47 -3.99
N TYR A 154 -5.57 -21.94 -4.90
CA TYR A 154 -4.60 -21.11 -5.60
C TYR A 154 -5.02 -20.91 -7.05
N SER A 155 -5.26 -19.66 -7.46
CA SER A 155 -5.35 -19.29 -8.87
C SER A 155 -4.15 -18.41 -9.24
N ILE A 156 -3.42 -18.81 -10.28
CA ILE A 156 -2.38 -17.99 -10.90
C ILE A 156 -2.98 -17.42 -12.17
N GLN A 157 -3.11 -16.10 -12.23
CA GLN A 157 -3.57 -15.41 -13.43
C GLN A 157 -2.37 -14.86 -14.19
N TYR A 158 -2.16 -15.33 -15.41
CA TYR A 158 -1.10 -14.84 -16.28
C TYR A 158 -1.66 -13.64 -17.06
N VAL A 159 -1.11 -12.44 -16.81
CA VAL A 159 -1.45 -11.26 -17.60
C VAL A 159 -0.63 -11.31 -18.88
N GLY A 160 -1.31 -11.58 -20.01
CA GLY A 160 -0.68 -11.65 -21.32
C GLY A 160 0.04 -10.36 -21.68
N ASN A 161 1.30 -10.52 -22.09
CA ASN A 161 2.04 -9.62 -22.98
C ASN A 161 2.57 -8.31 -22.42
N ILE A 162 3.20 -8.34 -21.25
CA ILE A 162 4.30 -7.41 -20.95
C ILE A 162 5.52 -8.29 -20.71
N GLY A 163 6.56 -8.14 -21.52
CA GLY A 163 7.74 -9.00 -21.60
C GLY A 163 8.58 -9.09 -20.33
N MET A 164 7.99 -9.53 -19.27
CA MET A 164 8.53 -10.18 -18.08
C MET A 164 7.33 -10.84 -17.40
N ASN A 165 7.39 -12.14 -17.26
CA ASN A 165 6.37 -12.96 -16.59
C ASN A 165 6.00 -12.35 -15.25
N SER A 166 4.89 -11.62 -15.19
CA SER A 166 4.31 -11.20 -13.91
C SER A 166 3.68 -12.43 -13.25
N VAL A 167 4.50 -13.28 -12.67
CA VAL A 167 4.03 -14.19 -11.62
C VAL A 167 3.30 -13.29 -10.63
N SER A 168 2.01 -13.49 -10.41
CA SER A 168 1.28 -12.72 -9.43
C SER A 168 1.95 -12.97 -8.06
N ILE A 169 2.73 -12.00 -7.59
CA ILE A 169 3.46 -12.08 -6.33
C ILE A 169 2.49 -12.26 -5.18
N LEU A 170 1.29 -11.67 -5.27
CA LEU A 170 0.23 -11.81 -4.30
C LEU A 170 -0.84 -12.78 -4.84
N SER A 171 -1.15 -13.83 -4.08
CA SER A 171 -2.27 -14.71 -4.37
C SER A 171 -3.62 -14.08 -4.02
N ALA A 172 -4.72 -14.65 -4.54
CA ALA A 172 -6.07 -14.24 -4.16
C ALA A 172 -6.30 -14.28 -2.63
N ALA A 173 -5.73 -15.27 -1.94
CA ALA A 173 -5.79 -15.37 -0.48
C ALA A 173 -5.03 -14.22 0.22
N ASP A 174 -3.89 -13.80 -0.32
CA ASP A 174 -3.13 -12.66 0.23
C ASP A 174 -3.87 -11.35 -0.02
N LEU A 175 -4.46 -11.17 -1.21
CA LEU A 175 -5.30 -10.00 -1.52
C LEU A 175 -6.52 -9.93 -0.60
N GLN A 176 -7.15 -11.05 -0.29
CA GLN A 176 -8.26 -11.12 0.67
C GLN A 176 -7.82 -10.74 2.09
N LEU A 177 -6.63 -11.20 2.54
CA LEU A 177 -6.06 -10.84 3.84
C LEU A 177 -5.74 -9.35 3.93
N LEU A 178 -5.20 -8.77 2.87
CA LEU A 178 -4.78 -7.37 2.81
C LEU A 178 -5.94 -6.42 2.48
N GLY A 179 -7.02 -6.90 1.85
CA GLY A 179 -8.11 -6.08 1.34
C GLY A 179 -8.82 -5.21 2.39
N LYS A 180 -8.87 -5.68 3.66
CA LYS A 180 -9.43 -4.88 4.75
C LYS A 180 -8.58 -3.67 5.14
N TYR A 181 -7.29 -3.66 4.75
CA TYR A 181 -6.36 -2.56 5.01
C TYR A 181 -6.20 -1.63 3.80
N GLN A 182 -6.72 -2.03 2.64
CA GLN A 182 -6.65 -1.22 1.43
C GLN A 182 -7.29 0.15 1.61
N LYS A 183 -6.70 1.18 1.00
CA LYS A 183 -7.25 2.52 0.97
C LYS A 183 -8.57 2.51 0.20
N LYS A 184 -9.68 2.68 0.91
CA LYS A 184 -10.99 2.86 0.27
C LYS A 184 -11.14 4.33 -0.10
N PHE A 185 -11.19 4.61 -1.39
CA PHE A 185 -11.60 5.93 -1.86
C PHE A 185 -13.12 6.03 -1.66
N PHE A 186 -13.54 6.87 -0.76
CA PHE A 186 -14.95 7.29 -0.73
C PHE A 186 -15.13 8.34 -1.83
N LEU A 187 -15.80 7.94 -2.90
CA LEU A 187 -16.28 8.85 -3.93
C LEU A 187 -17.48 9.63 -3.41
#